data_5c87d015dab00e6d5c2221802302282e
#
_entry.id   5c87d015dab00e6d5c2221802302282e
#
_cell.length_a   1.000
_cell.length_b   1.000
_cell.length_c   1.000
_cell.angle_alpha   90.00
_cell.angle_beta   90.00
_cell.angle_gamma   90.00
#
_symmetry.space_group_name_H-M   'P 1'
#
loop_
_entity.id
_entity.type
_entity.pdbx_description
1 polymer ?
#
loop_
_entity_poly.entity_id
_entity_poly.type
_entity_poly.pdbx_seq_one_letter_code
_entity_poly.pdbx_strand_id
1 'polypeptide(L)'
;QRQMCIRDSNSSRIAAEELMEDYPDRKIIVVDSLGASLGQGLLVYLAQEKKEQGEDMETVAKWAEENRLHMVHLFTVNDLNHLYRGGRISRTTAVVGSMLNIKPVLHVDNDGKLTAIGKVRGRKKSLQELVKLMDEKIGSYHDTCHTIFISHGDCEEDANYVAEKVKEKYQINTIIMNQVGATIGAHSGPGTMALFFVGDER
;
A
#
# COMPACT_ATOMS: atom_id res chain seq x y z
N GLN A 1 13.16 -1.71 8.70
CA GLN A 1 12.21 -1.73 7.58
C GLN A 1 10.97 -0.88 7.84
N ARG A 2 10.53 -0.79 9.08
CA ARG A 2 9.38 -0.01 9.52
C ARG A 2 9.73 1.45 9.89
N GLN A 3 10.98 1.85 9.75
CA GLN A 3 11.47 3.14 10.29
C GLN A 3 10.72 4.37 9.78
N MET A 4 10.21 4.34 8.56
CA MET A 4 9.46 5.48 8.01
C MET A 4 8.08 5.57 8.68
N CYS A 5 7.29 4.50 8.66
CA CYS A 5 5.96 4.49 9.28
C CYS A 5 6.01 4.70 10.81
N ILE A 6 6.96 4.07 11.53
CA ILE A 6 7.16 4.31 12.96
C ILE A 6 7.57 5.76 13.23
N ARG A 7 8.48 6.32 12.44
CA ARG A 7 8.92 7.71 12.62
C ARG A 7 7.78 8.67 12.38
N ASP A 8 7.01 8.49 11.29
CA ASP A 8 5.89 9.35 10.95
C ASP A 8 4.78 9.25 12.01
N SER A 9 4.42 8.03 12.43
CA SER A 9 3.43 7.80 13.48
C SER A 9 3.88 8.40 14.83
N ASN A 10 5.15 8.22 15.23
CA ASN A 10 5.66 8.80 16.47
C ASN A 10 5.73 10.33 16.40
N SER A 11 6.19 10.91 15.29
CA SER A 11 6.20 12.37 15.11
C SER A 11 4.79 12.96 15.17
N SER A 12 3.83 12.27 14.57
CA SER A 12 2.42 12.69 14.60
C SER A 12 1.83 12.61 16.00
N ARG A 13 2.20 11.58 16.80
CA ARG A 13 1.75 11.47 18.20
C ARG A 13 2.32 12.58 19.07
N ILE A 14 3.63 12.85 18.96
CA ILE A 14 4.27 13.95 19.71
C ILE A 14 3.58 15.27 19.35
N ALA A 15 3.42 15.57 18.08
CA ALA A 15 2.76 16.79 17.62
C ALA A 15 1.28 16.86 18.09
N ALA A 16 0.58 15.73 18.13
CA ALA A 16 -0.80 15.69 18.64
C ALA A 16 -0.87 15.97 20.14
N GLU A 17 0.08 15.41 20.92
CA GLU A 17 0.19 15.64 22.36
C GLU A 17 0.47 17.13 22.65
N GLU A 18 1.49 17.72 22.01
CA GLU A 18 1.83 19.14 22.14
C GLU A 18 0.65 20.06 21.76
N LEU A 19 -0.02 19.77 20.64
CA LEU A 19 -1.16 20.57 20.21
C LEU A 19 -2.37 20.45 21.13
N MET A 20 -2.61 19.31 21.77
CA MET A 20 -3.69 19.14 22.74
C MET A 20 -3.37 19.80 24.08
N GLU A 21 -2.09 19.98 24.44
CA GLU A 21 -1.69 20.81 25.58
C GLU A 21 -2.00 22.29 25.33
N ASP A 22 -1.68 22.80 24.12
CA ASP A 22 -1.94 24.18 23.72
C ASP A 22 -3.44 24.44 23.47
N TYR A 23 -4.18 23.44 23.01
CA TYR A 23 -5.59 23.53 22.64
C TYR A 23 -6.42 22.41 23.30
N PRO A 24 -6.67 22.47 24.61
CA PRO A 24 -7.29 21.37 25.38
C PRO A 24 -8.74 21.05 24.97
N ASP A 25 -9.42 21.98 24.29
CA ASP A 25 -10.77 21.76 23.73
C ASP A 25 -10.75 21.02 22.38
N ARG A 26 -9.55 20.72 21.84
CA ARG A 26 -9.39 19.99 20.57
C ARG A 26 -8.95 18.55 20.84
N LYS A 27 -9.53 17.64 20.07
CA LYS A 27 -9.14 16.22 20.10
C LYS A 27 -8.44 15.85 18.83
N ILE A 28 -7.27 15.24 18.94
CA ILE A 28 -6.47 14.74 17.82
C ILE A 28 -6.23 13.24 18.02
N ILE A 29 -6.65 12.42 17.07
CA ILE A 29 -6.46 10.96 17.10
C ILE A 29 -5.46 10.60 16.01
N VAL A 30 -4.39 9.90 16.38
CA VAL A 30 -3.37 9.43 15.45
C VAL A 30 -3.52 7.93 15.22
N VAL A 31 -3.82 7.53 14.00
CA VAL A 31 -3.94 6.13 13.58
C VAL A 31 -2.70 5.71 12.79
N ASP A 32 -2.00 4.66 13.25
CA ASP A 32 -0.91 4.05 12.50
C ASP A 32 -1.49 3.07 11.46
N SER A 33 -1.47 3.45 10.19
CA SER A 33 -2.00 2.64 9.08
C SER A 33 -1.23 1.35 8.83
N LEU A 34 -0.01 1.21 9.36
CA LEU A 34 0.93 0.14 9.01
C LEU A 34 1.12 -0.03 7.49
N GLY A 35 0.88 1.03 6.75
CA GLY A 35 0.91 1.07 5.29
C GLY A 35 1.68 2.27 4.76
N ALA A 36 1.78 2.36 3.45
CA ALA A 36 2.43 3.46 2.76
C ALA A 36 1.81 3.70 1.38
N SER A 37 2.19 4.82 0.74
CA SER A 37 1.73 5.18 -0.60
C SER A 37 0.19 5.24 -0.68
N LEU A 38 -0.39 4.90 -1.81
CA LEU A 38 -1.84 4.85 -1.98
C LEU A 38 -2.52 3.72 -1.17
N GLY A 39 -1.79 2.80 -0.55
CA GLY A 39 -2.38 1.87 0.41
C GLY A 39 -2.79 2.56 1.72
N GLN A 40 -2.01 3.53 2.19
CA GLN A 40 -2.45 4.45 3.24
C GLN A 40 -3.56 5.36 2.71
N GLY A 41 -3.45 5.82 1.46
CA GLY A 41 -4.48 6.63 0.81
C GLY A 41 -5.83 5.92 0.73
N LEU A 42 -5.85 4.61 0.49
CA LEU A 42 -7.08 3.81 0.46
C LEU A 42 -7.77 3.79 1.84
N LEU A 43 -7.00 3.61 2.92
CA LEU A 43 -7.55 3.68 4.28
C LEU A 43 -8.16 5.06 4.57
N VAL A 44 -7.48 6.14 4.17
CA VAL A 44 -7.98 7.51 4.33
C VAL A 44 -9.25 7.74 3.51
N TYR A 45 -9.28 7.26 2.26
CA TYR A 45 -10.45 7.36 1.39
C TYR A 45 -11.67 6.67 2.00
N LEU A 46 -11.52 5.44 2.49
CA LEU A 46 -12.61 4.70 3.12
C LEU A 46 -13.04 5.32 4.47
N ALA A 47 -12.11 5.87 5.24
CA ALA A 47 -12.43 6.63 6.44
C ALA A 47 -13.22 7.92 6.12
N GLN A 48 -12.92 8.58 5.00
CA GLN A 48 -13.68 9.73 4.54
C GLN A 48 -15.12 9.34 4.13
N GLU A 49 -15.29 8.20 3.45
CA GLU A 49 -16.64 7.70 3.12
C GLU A 49 -17.49 7.48 4.39
N LYS A 50 -16.90 6.93 5.45
CA LYS A 50 -17.59 6.76 6.74
C LYS A 50 -17.99 8.10 7.38
N LYS A 51 -17.09 9.08 7.34
CA LYS A 51 -17.39 10.43 7.79
C LYS A 51 -18.57 11.04 6.99
N GLU A 52 -18.61 10.83 5.67
CA GLU A 52 -19.69 11.32 4.81
C GLU A 52 -21.04 10.62 5.11
N GLN A 53 -21.00 9.39 5.62
CA GLN A 53 -22.16 8.66 6.14
C GLN A 53 -22.65 9.18 7.50
N GLY A 54 -21.94 10.14 8.09
CA GLY A 54 -22.30 10.78 9.37
C GLY A 54 -21.71 10.14 10.62
N GLU A 55 -20.76 9.21 10.47
CA GLU A 55 -20.05 8.62 11.60
C GLU A 55 -19.17 9.68 12.31
N ASP A 56 -19.10 9.63 13.63
CA ASP A 56 -18.27 10.53 14.42
C ASP A 56 -16.77 10.18 14.32
N MET A 57 -15.92 11.10 14.78
CA MET A 57 -14.46 10.98 14.66
C MET A 57 -13.92 9.74 15.37
N GLU A 58 -14.44 9.42 16.56
CA GLU A 58 -14.02 8.27 17.38
C GLU A 58 -14.37 6.95 16.69
N THR A 59 -15.56 6.86 16.15
CA THR A 59 -16.04 5.70 15.40
C THR A 59 -15.19 5.48 14.15
N VAL A 60 -14.91 6.55 13.39
CA VAL A 60 -14.06 6.47 12.20
C VAL A 60 -12.64 6.09 12.55
N ALA A 61 -12.06 6.66 13.60
CA ALA A 61 -10.70 6.33 14.03
C ALA A 61 -10.59 4.85 14.47
N LYS A 62 -11.54 4.38 15.26
CA LYS A 62 -11.62 2.98 15.68
C LYS A 62 -11.75 2.05 14.47
N TRP A 63 -12.66 2.38 13.55
CA TRP A 63 -12.81 1.61 12.31
C TRP A 63 -11.49 1.54 11.53
N ALA A 64 -10.78 2.66 11.39
CA ALA A 64 -9.51 2.70 10.68
C ALA A 64 -8.43 1.81 11.35
N GLU A 65 -8.38 1.78 12.68
CA GLU A 65 -7.47 0.89 13.42
C GLU A 65 -7.82 -0.60 13.23
N GLU A 66 -9.09 -0.94 13.28
CA GLU A 66 -9.58 -2.33 13.13
C GLU A 66 -9.40 -2.83 11.69
N ASN A 67 -9.55 -1.94 10.69
CA ASN A 67 -9.52 -2.33 9.28
C ASN A 67 -8.17 -2.11 8.56
N ARG A 68 -7.18 -1.48 9.20
CA ARG A 68 -5.89 -1.19 8.58
C ARG A 68 -5.15 -2.41 8.01
N LEU A 69 -5.37 -3.60 8.58
CA LEU A 69 -4.75 -4.85 8.09
C LEU A 69 -5.51 -5.47 6.91
N HIS A 70 -6.71 -5.00 6.61
CA HIS A 70 -7.47 -5.36 5.41
C HIS A 70 -7.03 -4.55 4.17
N MET A 71 -6.24 -3.48 4.36
CA MET A 71 -5.66 -2.74 3.24
C MET A 71 -4.48 -3.53 2.65
N VAL A 72 -4.76 -4.33 1.64
CA VAL A 72 -3.75 -5.18 0.96
C VAL A 72 -2.83 -4.32 0.10
N HIS A 73 -1.53 -4.58 0.18
CA HIS A 73 -0.49 -3.88 -0.55
C HIS A 73 0.30 -4.91 -1.35
N LEU A 74 0.10 -5.01 -2.64
CA LEU A 74 0.88 -5.86 -3.54
C LEU A 74 1.70 -5.00 -4.49
N PHE A 75 2.98 -5.30 -4.65
CA PHE A 75 3.81 -4.52 -5.55
C PHE A 75 4.94 -5.33 -6.19
N THR A 76 5.43 -4.82 -7.31
CA THR A 76 6.63 -5.29 -8.00
C THR A 76 7.53 -4.12 -8.35
N VAL A 77 8.81 -4.36 -8.44
CA VAL A 77 9.83 -3.38 -8.83
C VAL A 77 10.69 -3.94 -9.96
N ASN A 78 11.40 -3.06 -10.66
CA ASN A 78 12.30 -3.50 -11.72
C ASN A 78 13.50 -4.27 -11.19
N ASP A 79 14.06 -3.80 -10.07
CA ASP A 79 15.11 -4.50 -9.33
C ASP A 79 15.03 -4.16 -7.82
N LEU A 80 15.66 -4.98 -7.00
CA LEU A 80 15.66 -4.81 -5.54
C LEU A 80 16.74 -3.85 -5.02
N ASN A 81 17.62 -3.33 -5.89
CA ASN A 81 18.77 -2.52 -5.44
C ASN A 81 18.34 -1.21 -4.80
N HIS A 82 17.26 -0.58 -5.30
CA HIS A 82 16.73 0.64 -4.69
C HIS A 82 16.23 0.38 -3.27
N LEU A 83 15.45 -0.70 -3.07
CA LEU A 83 14.95 -1.10 -1.75
C LEU A 83 16.08 -1.49 -0.80
N TYR A 84 17.11 -2.18 -1.29
CA TYR A 84 18.29 -2.53 -0.50
C TYR A 84 19.08 -1.29 -0.08
N ARG A 85 19.44 -0.41 -1.03
CA ARG A 85 20.14 0.84 -0.73
C ARG A 85 19.36 1.74 0.22
N GLY A 86 18.04 1.73 0.09
CA GLY A 86 17.13 2.43 1.00
C GLY A 86 16.96 1.76 2.36
N GLY A 87 17.54 0.57 2.59
CA GLY A 87 17.43 -0.18 3.84
C GLY A 87 16.04 -0.78 4.10
N ARG A 88 15.24 -1.01 3.03
CA ARG A 88 13.88 -1.58 3.14
C ARG A 88 13.85 -3.09 3.00
N ILE A 89 14.89 -3.67 2.45
CA ILE A 89 15.11 -5.12 2.39
C ILE A 89 16.55 -5.46 2.75
N SER A 90 16.78 -6.71 3.13
CA SER A 90 18.14 -7.21 3.45
C SER A 90 18.97 -7.45 2.18
N ARG A 91 20.30 -7.51 2.34
CA ARG A 91 21.23 -7.85 1.25
C ARG A 91 20.94 -9.22 0.64
N THR A 92 20.60 -10.20 1.47
CA THR A 92 20.27 -11.57 1.02
C THR A 92 19.05 -11.58 0.13
N THR A 93 18.01 -10.80 0.45
CA THR A 93 16.82 -10.63 -0.39
C THR A 93 17.17 -9.96 -1.72
N ALA A 94 18.01 -8.94 -1.71
CA ALA A 94 18.42 -8.20 -2.91
C ALA A 94 19.24 -9.06 -3.90
N VAL A 95 20.14 -9.89 -3.42
CA VAL A 95 20.99 -10.75 -4.27
C VAL A 95 20.16 -11.77 -5.05
N VAL A 96 19.12 -12.33 -4.45
CA VAL A 96 18.24 -13.28 -5.13
C VAL A 96 17.46 -12.64 -6.29
N GLY A 97 17.18 -11.34 -6.21
CA GLY A 97 16.46 -10.58 -7.25
C GLY A 97 17.33 -10.02 -8.38
N SER A 98 18.66 -10.15 -8.29
CA SER A 98 19.60 -9.59 -9.30
C SER A 98 19.78 -10.44 -10.57
N MET A 99 19.12 -11.60 -10.66
CA MET A 99 19.17 -12.44 -11.86
C MET A 99 18.46 -11.78 -13.04
N LEU A 100 19.04 -11.93 -14.22
CA LEU A 100 18.55 -11.33 -15.47
C LEU A 100 17.06 -11.59 -15.69
N ASN A 101 16.28 -10.52 -15.78
CA ASN A 101 14.84 -10.53 -16.04
C ASN A 101 13.96 -11.21 -14.98
N ILE A 102 14.46 -11.42 -13.76
CA ILE A 102 13.63 -11.85 -12.62
C ILE A 102 13.04 -10.60 -11.96
N LYS A 103 11.73 -10.60 -11.77
CA LYS A 103 10.97 -9.53 -11.10
C LYS A 103 10.45 -10.03 -9.76
N PRO A 104 10.76 -9.33 -8.67
CA PRO A 104 10.22 -9.68 -7.36
C PRO A 104 8.74 -9.30 -7.27
N VAL A 105 8.01 -10.07 -6.51
CA VAL A 105 6.65 -9.75 -6.06
C VAL A 105 6.71 -9.60 -4.56
N LEU A 106 6.22 -8.48 -4.07
CA LEU A 106 6.33 -8.09 -2.67
C LEU A 106 4.95 -7.69 -2.14
N HIS A 107 4.82 -7.76 -0.82
CA HIS A 107 3.70 -7.18 -0.10
C HIS A 107 4.19 -6.39 1.12
N VAL A 108 3.28 -5.70 1.79
CA VAL A 108 3.47 -5.16 3.13
C VAL A 108 2.83 -6.13 4.10
N ASP A 109 3.59 -6.68 5.04
CA ASP A 109 3.08 -7.62 6.04
C ASP A 109 2.30 -6.94 7.19
N ASN A 110 1.79 -7.72 8.11
CA ASN A 110 1.00 -7.22 9.24
C ASN A 110 1.79 -6.32 10.21
N ASP A 111 3.12 -6.40 10.16
CA ASP A 111 4.00 -5.50 10.90
C ASP A 111 4.31 -4.19 10.13
N GLY A 112 3.80 -4.01 8.92
CA GLY A 112 4.13 -2.88 8.05
C GLY A 112 5.50 -2.99 7.38
N LYS A 113 6.08 -4.20 7.27
CA LYS A 113 7.38 -4.46 6.63
C LYS A 113 7.20 -4.88 5.18
N LEU A 114 8.16 -4.50 4.34
CA LEU A 114 8.20 -4.97 2.96
C LEU A 114 8.78 -6.39 2.91
N THR A 115 7.98 -7.33 2.44
CA THR A 115 8.34 -8.75 2.40
C THR A 115 8.19 -9.27 0.97
N ALA A 116 9.21 -9.98 0.47
CA ALA A 116 9.14 -10.65 -0.82
C ALA A 116 8.37 -11.96 -0.68
N ILE A 117 7.27 -12.09 -1.41
CA ILE A 117 6.39 -13.27 -1.39
C ILE A 117 6.53 -14.14 -2.64
N GLY A 118 7.21 -13.62 -3.66
CA GLY A 118 7.42 -14.37 -4.90
C GLY A 118 8.44 -13.73 -5.82
N LYS A 119 8.72 -14.44 -6.89
CA LYS A 119 9.53 -13.95 -8.01
C LYS A 119 9.04 -14.58 -9.30
N VAL A 120 9.00 -13.80 -10.36
CA VAL A 120 8.58 -14.27 -11.69
C VAL A 120 9.55 -13.79 -12.76
N ARG A 121 9.58 -14.48 -13.89
CA ARG A 121 10.44 -14.09 -15.00
C ARG A 121 9.69 -13.19 -15.98
N GLY A 122 10.14 -11.95 -16.11
CA GLY A 122 9.61 -10.98 -17.06
C GLY A 122 8.58 -10.02 -16.47
N ARG A 123 8.57 -8.79 -16.98
CA ARG A 123 7.74 -7.69 -16.49
C ARG A 123 6.25 -7.99 -16.59
N LYS A 124 5.77 -8.40 -17.75
CA LYS A 124 4.34 -8.70 -17.95
C LYS A 124 3.82 -9.75 -16.96
N LYS A 125 4.63 -10.78 -16.69
CA LYS A 125 4.26 -11.82 -15.72
C LYS A 125 4.20 -11.26 -14.29
N SER A 126 5.06 -10.31 -13.91
CA SER A 126 4.99 -9.72 -12.58
C SER A 126 3.72 -8.87 -12.39
N LEU A 127 3.25 -8.20 -13.43
CA LEU A 127 1.99 -7.48 -13.40
C LEU A 127 0.78 -8.44 -13.30
N GLN A 128 0.80 -9.53 -14.06
CA GLN A 128 -0.23 -10.58 -13.99
C GLN A 128 -0.27 -11.26 -12.62
N GLU A 129 0.89 -11.44 -11.98
CA GLU A 129 0.98 -12.04 -10.65
C GLU A 129 0.34 -11.15 -9.58
N LEU A 130 0.41 -9.81 -9.70
CA LEU A 130 -0.31 -8.92 -8.78
C LEU A 130 -1.82 -9.14 -8.85
N VAL A 131 -2.37 -9.28 -10.06
CA VAL A 131 -3.80 -9.54 -10.27
C VAL A 131 -4.20 -10.93 -9.76
N LYS A 132 -3.35 -11.94 -9.97
CA LYS A 132 -3.58 -13.29 -9.46
C LYS A 132 -3.56 -13.32 -7.92
N LEU A 133 -2.61 -12.63 -7.30
CA LEU A 133 -2.55 -12.51 -5.84
C LEU A 133 -3.73 -11.72 -5.26
N MET A 134 -4.31 -10.79 -6.03
CA MET A 134 -5.57 -10.16 -5.65
C MET A 134 -6.69 -11.21 -5.56
N ASP A 135 -6.79 -12.14 -6.53
CA ASP A 135 -7.78 -13.22 -6.47
C ASP A 135 -7.64 -14.08 -5.19
N GLU A 136 -6.39 -14.31 -4.75
CA GLU A 136 -6.10 -15.12 -3.56
C GLU A 136 -6.39 -14.38 -2.24
N LYS A 137 -6.21 -13.04 -2.22
CA LYS A 137 -6.25 -12.23 -0.99
C LYS A 137 -7.54 -11.45 -0.79
N ILE A 138 -8.33 -11.26 -1.83
CA ILE A 138 -9.56 -10.48 -1.75
C ILE A 138 -10.61 -11.15 -0.86
N GLY A 139 -10.67 -12.48 -0.87
CA GLY A 139 -11.50 -13.29 0.01
C GLY A 139 -12.97 -12.87 0.05
N SER A 140 -13.49 -12.62 1.23
CA SER A 140 -14.88 -12.22 1.48
C SER A 140 -15.27 -10.87 0.86
N TYR A 141 -14.27 -10.05 0.47
CA TYR A 141 -14.50 -8.74 -0.17
C TYR A 141 -14.70 -8.81 -1.68
N HIS A 142 -14.72 -10.02 -2.30
CA HIS A 142 -14.84 -10.18 -3.75
C HIS A 142 -15.99 -9.37 -4.36
N ASP A 143 -17.16 -9.40 -3.75
CA ASP A 143 -18.37 -8.75 -4.28
C ASP A 143 -18.58 -7.32 -3.75
N THR A 144 -17.76 -6.88 -2.78
CA THR A 144 -17.87 -5.57 -2.14
C THR A 144 -16.69 -4.65 -2.37
N CYS A 145 -15.57 -5.17 -2.88
CA CYS A 145 -14.41 -4.37 -3.23
C CYS A 145 -14.63 -3.66 -4.58
N HIS A 146 -15.21 -2.47 -4.53
CA HIS A 146 -15.49 -1.65 -5.72
C HIS A 146 -14.44 -0.55 -5.97
N THR A 147 -13.45 -0.46 -5.09
CA THR A 147 -12.42 0.59 -5.13
C THR A 147 -11.03 -0.03 -5.06
N ILE A 148 -10.19 0.30 -6.02
CA ILE A 148 -8.77 -0.04 -6.00
C ILE A 148 -7.91 1.19 -6.19
N PHE A 149 -6.72 1.17 -5.62
CA PHE A 149 -5.74 2.22 -5.84
C PHE A 149 -4.48 1.64 -6.48
N ILE A 150 -3.84 2.42 -7.34
CA ILE A 150 -2.62 2.02 -8.06
C ILE A 150 -1.58 3.12 -7.94
N SER A 151 -0.37 2.77 -7.50
CA SER A 151 0.78 3.67 -7.57
C SER A 151 1.82 3.15 -8.55
N HIS A 152 2.41 4.04 -9.35
CA HIS A 152 3.46 3.65 -10.27
C HIS A 152 4.66 4.61 -10.24
N GLY A 153 5.85 4.09 -10.51
CA GLY A 153 7.09 4.85 -10.63
C GLY A 153 7.49 4.97 -12.09
N ASP A 154 6.97 5.98 -12.80
CA ASP A 154 7.24 6.23 -14.22
C ASP A 154 6.98 5.02 -15.12
N CYS A 155 5.83 4.35 -14.91
CA CYS A 155 5.40 3.20 -15.72
C CYS A 155 3.86 3.15 -15.83
N GLU A 156 3.28 4.22 -16.34
CA GLU A 156 1.84 4.39 -16.46
C GLU A 156 1.17 3.35 -17.36
N GLU A 157 1.84 2.90 -18.43
CA GLU A 157 1.35 1.83 -19.29
C GLU A 157 1.15 0.51 -18.52
N ASP A 158 2.08 0.17 -17.64
CA ASP A 158 1.97 -1.00 -16.77
C ASP A 158 0.82 -0.85 -15.77
N ALA A 159 0.63 0.35 -15.23
CA ALA A 159 -0.45 0.65 -14.29
C ALA A 159 -1.83 0.54 -14.98
N ASN A 160 -1.96 1.07 -16.19
CA ASN A 160 -3.16 0.92 -17.00
C ASN A 160 -3.44 -0.55 -17.34
N TYR A 161 -2.39 -1.32 -17.69
CA TYR A 161 -2.53 -2.76 -17.93
C TYR A 161 -3.10 -3.50 -16.71
N VAL A 162 -2.58 -3.21 -15.49
CA VAL A 162 -3.09 -3.84 -14.26
C VAL A 162 -4.52 -3.40 -13.98
N ALA A 163 -4.84 -2.11 -14.13
CA ALA A 163 -6.19 -1.58 -13.95
C ALA A 163 -7.21 -2.29 -14.86
N GLU A 164 -6.89 -2.45 -16.14
CA GLU A 164 -7.77 -3.17 -17.09
C GLU A 164 -7.93 -4.65 -16.70
N LYS A 165 -6.85 -5.34 -16.30
CA LYS A 165 -6.93 -6.73 -15.87
C LYS A 165 -7.76 -6.93 -14.59
N VAL A 166 -7.74 -5.97 -13.69
CA VAL A 166 -8.62 -5.98 -12.50
C VAL A 166 -10.07 -5.74 -12.91
N LYS A 167 -10.36 -4.75 -13.77
CA LYS A 167 -11.72 -4.49 -14.28
C LYS A 167 -12.33 -5.67 -15.03
N GLU A 168 -11.52 -6.45 -15.75
CA GLU A 168 -12.00 -7.66 -16.44
C GLU A 168 -12.57 -8.71 -15.48
N LYS A 169 -12.16 -8.70 -14.21
CA LYS A 169 -12.51 -9.70 -13.19
C LYS A 169 -13.49 -9.21 -12.14
N TYR A 170 -13.45 -7.92 -11.81
CA TYR A 170 -14.15 -7.33 -10.67
C TYR A 170 -14.99 -6.14 -11.09
N GLN A 171 -16.09 -5.91 -10.36
CA GLN A 171 -16.94 -4.74 -10.55
C GLN A 171 -16.31 -3.50 -9.87
N ILE A 172 -15.21 -3.00 -10.44
CA ILE A 172 -14.53 -1.83 -9.91
C ILE A 172 -15.18 -0.55 -10.43
N ASN A 173 -15.69 0.26 -9.52
CA ASN A 173 -16.31 1.56 -9.80
C ASN A 173 -15.29 2.70 -9.71
N THR A 174 -14.36 2.60 -8.77
CA THR A 174 -13.35 3.65 -8.50
C THR A 174 -11.93 3.11 -8.64
N ILE A 175 -11.16 3.75 -9.51
CA ILE A 175 -9.71 3.52 -9.60
C ILE A 175 -9.01 4.86 -9.39
N ILE A 176 -8.24 4.97 -8.32
CA ILE A 176 -7.32 6.10 -8.13
C ILE A 176 -5.91 5.65 -8.49
N MET A 177 -5.36 6.29 -9.53
CA MET A 177 -4.02 6.01 -10.04
C MET A 177 -3.17 7.26 -9.94
N ASN A 178 -1.95 7.13 -9.40
CA ASN A 178 -1.01 8.23 -9.32
C ASN A 178 0.43 7.74 -9.30
N GLN A 179 1.36 8.64 -9.56
CA GLN A 179 2.79 8.39 -9.38
C GLN A 179 3.13 8.24 -7.90
N VAL A 180 4.12 7.40 -7.60
CA VAL A 180 4.67 7.32 -6.24
C VAL A 180 5.34 8.65 -5.88
N GLY A 181 5.13 9.12 -4.66
CA GLY A 181 5.79 10.32 -4.16
C GLY A 181 7.32 10.17 -4.12
N ALA A 182 8.05 11.29 -4.13
CA ALA A 182 9.51 11.31 -4.22
C ALA A 182 10.21 10.43 -3.15
N THR A 183 9.71 10.43 -1.92
CA THR A 183 10.28 9.64 -0.82
C THR A 183 10.20 8.14 -1.09
N ILE A 184 9.04 7.64 -1.51
CA ILE A 184 8.86 6.22 -1.85
C ILE A 184 9.61 5.89 -3.14
N GLY A 185 9.56 6.75 -4.15
CA GLY A 185 10.28 6.59 -5.41
C GLY A 185 11.79 6.45 -5.23
N ALA A 186 12.40 7.23 -4.33
CA ALA A 186 13.82 7.13 -4.00
C ALA A 186 14.21 5.75 -3.43
N HIS A 187 13.27 5.07 -2.74
CA HIS A 187 13.51 3.73 -2.18
C HIS A 187 13.11 2.59 -3.10
N SER A 188 12.08 2.75 -3.92
CA SER A 188 11.54 1.68 -4.77
C SER A 188 12.02 1.74 -6.23
N GLY A 189 12.39 2.92 -6.70
CA GLY A 189 12.94 3.17 -8.02
C GLY A 189 11.90 3.21 -9.16
N PRO A 190 12.35 3.54 -10.37
CA PRO A 190 11.50 3.53 -11.54
C PRO A 190 11.01 2.12 -11.86
N GLY A 191 9.83 2.02 -12.47
CA GLY A 191 9.16 0.76 -12.74
C GLY A 191 8.52 0.12 -11.49
N THR A 192 8.43 0.82 -10.38
CA THR A 192 7.60 0.41 -9.25
C THR A 192 6.14 0.37 -9.69
N MET A 193 5.46 -0.72 -9.41
CA MET A 193 4.04 -0.89 -9.70
C MET A 193 3.37 -1.50 -8.47
N ALA A 194 2.41 -0.81 -7.88
CA ALA A 194 1.73 -1.22 -6.66
C ALA A 194 0.21 -1.17 -6.84
N LEU A 195 -0.44 -2.26 -6.42
CA LEU A 195 -1.89 -2.45 -6.40
C LEU A 195 -2.36 -2.51 -4.95
N PHE A 196 -3.40 -1.75 -4.63
CA PHE A 196 -4.00 -1.66 -3.30
C PHE A 196 -5.50 -1.90 -3.39
N PHE A 197 -6.01 -2.72 -2.48
CA PHE A 197 -7.42 -3.08 -2.42
C PHE A 197 -7.79 -3.57 -1.01
N VAL A 198 -9.07 -3.75 -0.73
CA VAL A 198 -9.55 -4.36 0.52
C VAL A 198 -9.61 -5.87 0.36
N GLY A 199 -9.07 -6.62 1.31
CA GLY A 199 -9.08 -8.07 1.30
C GLY A 199 -9.05 -8.67 2.71
N ASP A 200 -9.22 -9.99 2.80
CA ASP A 200 -9.22 -10.69 4.09
C ASP A 200 -7.84 -10.72 4.73
N GLU A 201 -6.80 -10.84 3.92
CA GLU A 201 -5.41 -10.94 4.36
C GLU A 201 -4.51 -9.95 3.62
N ARG A 202 -3.58 -9.36 4.37
CA ARG A 202 -2.56 -8.45 3.88
C ARG A 202 -1.44 -9.18 3.13
#